data_5c7608c44e3939a27c6619eca365e6bd
#
_entry.id   5c7608c44e3939a27c6619eca365e6bd
#
_cell.length_a   1.000
_cell.length_b   1.000
_cell.length_c   1.000
_cell.angle_alpha   90.00
_cell.angle_beta   90.00
_cell.angle_gamma   90.00
#
_symmetry.space_group_name_H-M   'P 1'
#
loop_
_entity.id
_entity.type
_entity.pdbx_description
1 polymer ?
#
loop_
_entity_poly.entity_id
_entity_poly.type
_entity_poly.pdbx_seq_one_letter_code
_entity_poly.pdbx_strand_id
1 'polypeptide(L)'
;MKQALDIGLMGVIFNGVDTKEQAVAAVRSMRYPPLKGETRREPVGIRGYGTGGATWAWGVNAAEYERRADVWPLNPDGDLFAIVMIESVEGLKNLDAIAAVPGVGALFLGAGSDLSRSLGVRPNTPEVEAAFQQVLSACKSHKVACAITAGSGTDVARRVKEGWNIIRSTVPAITQGRQLLGEK
;
A
#
# COMPACT_ATOMS: atom_id res chain seq x y z
N MET A 1 -7.45 -13.52 -0.15
CA MET A 1 -7.54 -12.32 0.71
C MET A 1 -8.22 -12.59 2.05
N LYS A 2 -9.45 -13.10 2.08
CA LYS A 2 -10.21 -13.37 3.30
C LYS A 2 -9.37 -14.05 4.41
N GLN A 3 -8.73 -15.17 4.12
CA GLN A 3 -7.92 -15.93 5.10
C GLN A 3 -6.82 -15.09 5.76
N ALA A 4 -6.14 -14.22 5.01
CA ALA A 4 -5.11 -13.34 5.53
C ALA A 4 -5.67 -12.32 6.55
N LEU A 5 -6.84 -11.76 6.26
CA LEU A 5 -7.50 -10.81 7.16
C LEU A 5 -8.14 -11.52 8.36
N ASP A 6 -8.64 -12.74 8.18
CA ASP A 6 -9.26 -13.54 9.25
C ASP A 6 -8.25 -13.99 10.33
N ILE A 7 -6.95 -14.01 10.03
CA ILE A 7 -5.88 -14.23 11.03
C ILE A 7 -5.38 -12.95 11.68
N GLY A 8 -5.95 -11.80 11.34
CA GLY A 8 -5.70 -10.52 12.00
C GLY A 8 -4.72 -9.58 11.30
N LEU A 9 -4.34 -9.82 10.04
CA LEU A 9 -3.54 -8.85 9.30
C LEU A 9 -4.33 -7.55 9.09
N MET A 10 -3.65 -6.41 9.29
CA MET A 10 -4.23 -5.06 9.13
C MET A 10 -3.84 -4.42 7.80
N GLY A 11 -2.74 -4.85 7.19
CA GLY A 11 -2.26 -4.32 5.93
C GLY A 11 -1.88 -5.41 4.93
N VAL A 12 -2.13 -5.16 3.67
CA VAL A 12 -1.81 -6.10 2.58
C VAL A 12 -1.19 -5.36 1.41
N ILE A 13 -0.08 -5.90 0.90
CA ILE A 13 0.55 -5.44 -0.33
C ILE A 13 0.05 -6.32 -1.48
N PHE A 14 -0.59 -5.71 -2.47
CA PHE A 14 -1.04 -6.35 -3.70
C PHE A 14 0.01 -6.14 -4.78
N ASN A 15 0.69 -7.22 -5.16
CA ASN A 15 1.74 -7.18 -6.19
C ASN A 15 1.13 -7.09 -7.59
N GLY A 16 1.87 -6.49 -8.55
CA GLY A 16 1.53 -6.51 -9.96
C GLY A 16 0.21 -5.80 -10.29
N VAL A 17 -0.06 -4.68 -9.63
CA VAL A 17 -1.25 -3.87 -9.93
C VAL A 17 -0.94 -2.93 -11.08
N ASP A 18 -1.44 -3.26 -12.27
CA ASP A 18 -1.16 -2.55 -13.51
C ASP A 18 -2.33 -1.68 -13.99
N THR A 19 -3.55 -1.93 -13.48
CA THR A 19 -4.74 -1.21 -13.93
C THR A 19 -5.61 -0.73 -12.76
N LYS A 20 -6.48 0.26 -13.05
CA LYS A 20 -7.49 0.75 -12.11
C LYS A 20 -8.40 -0.39 -11.63
N GLU A 21 -8.80 -1.28 -12.52
CA GLU A 21 -9.72 -2.39 -12.23
C GLU A 21 -9.08 -3.37 -11.24
N GLN A 22 -7.77 -3.63 -11.37
CA GLN A 22 -7.02 -4.46 -10.43
C GLN A 22 -6.93 -3.79 -9.06
N ALA A 23 -6.67 -2.47 -9.01
CA ALA A 23 -6.68 -1.71 -7.75
C ALA A 23 -8.07 -1.72 -7.08
N VAL A 24 -9.15 -1.55 -7.86
CA VAL A 24 -10.54 -1.70 -7.38
C VAL A 24 -10.78 -3.10 -6.82
N ALA A 25 -10.36 -4.14 -7.52
CA ALA A 25 -10.50 -5.53 -7.06
C ALA A 25 -9.74 -5.77 -5.75
N ALA A 26 -8.53 -5.21 -5.61
CA ALA A 26 -7.73 -5.26 -4.39
C ALA A 26 -8.50 -4.66 -3.20
N VAL A 27 -8.98 -3.44 -3.32
CA VAL A 27 -9.76 -2.75 -2.28
C VAL A 27 -11.02 -3.53 -1.92
N ARG A 28 -11.82 -3.95 -2.92
CA ARG A 28 -13.05 -4.71 -2.71
C ARG A 28 -12.83 -6.00 -1.94
N SER A 29 -11.72 -6.69 -2.21
CA SER A 29 -11.38 -7.98 -1.58
C SER A 29 -11.12 -7.89 -0.08
N MET A 30 -10.79 -6.71 0.43
CA MET A 30 -10.53 -6.45 1.85
C MET A 30 -11.78 -6.06 2.64
N ARG A 31 -12.83 -5.61 1.97
CA ARG A 31 -14.02 -5.00 2.56
C ARG A 31 -15.22 -5.95 2.60
N TYR A 32 -15.97 -5.90 3.68
CA TYR A 32 -17.28 -6.55 3.74
C TYR A 32 -18.30 -5.82 2.85
N PRO A 33 -19.25 -6.55 2.21
CA PRO A 33 -20.44 -5.92 1.64
C PRO A 33 -21.22 -5.21 2.75
N PRO A 34 -21.79 -4.01 2.49
CA PRO A 34 -22.61 -3.31 3.48
C PRO A 34 -23.92 -4.06 3.73
N LEU A 35 -24.37 -4.02 4.98
CA LEU A 35 -25.71 -4.51 5.35
C LEU A 35 -26.81 -3.56 4.85
N LYS A 36 -28.04 -4.06 4.83
CA LYS A 36 -29.18 -3.24 4.45
C LYS A 36 -29.35 -2.05 5.41
N GLY A 37 -29.31 -0.84 4.88
CA GLY A 37 -29.44 0.40 5.67
C GLY A 37 -28.10 1.01 6.09
N GLU A 38 -26.98 0.34 5.86
CA GLU A 38 -25.65 0.91 6.10
C GLU A 38 -25.20 1.84 4.97
N THR A 39 -24.24 2.72 5.28
CA THR A 39 -23.62 3.59 4.30
C THR A 39 -22.85 2.79 3.23
N ARG A 40 -23.31 2.88 1.99
CA ARG A 40 -22.61 2.27 0.85
C ARG A 40 -21.50 3.21 0.37
N ARG A 41 -20.24 2.76 0.54
CA ARG A 41 -19.05 3.43 -0.01
C ARG A 41 -18.51 2.63 -1.20
N GLU A 42 -18.29 3.29 -2.32
CA GLU A 42 -17.66 2.64 -3.48
C GLU A 42 -16.11 2.69 -3.38
N PRO A 43 -15.43 1.63 -3.80
CA PRO A 43 -15.95 0.37 -4.36
C PRO A 43 -16.51 -0.57 -3.28
N VAL A 44 -17.70 -1.14 -3.55
CA VAL A 44 -18.37 -2.05 -2.62
C VAL A 44 -17.54 -3.30 -2.35
N GLY A 45 -17.46 -3.71 -1.08
CA GLY A 45 -16.74 -4.90 -0.65
C GLY A 45 -17.32 -6.22 -1.18
N ILE A 46 -16.46 -7.23 -1.27
CA ILE A 46 -16.80 -8.61 -1.67
C ILE A 46 -16.19 -9.65 -0.73
N ARG A 47 -15.57 -9.22 0.38
CA ARG A 47 -14.99 -10.14 1.37
C ARG A 47 -16.10 -10.99 1.99
N GLY A 48 -15.93 -12.31 1.98
CA GLY A 48 -16.83 -13.22 2.70
C GLY A 48 -16.82 -12.93 4.20
N TYR A 49 -17.99 -12.91 4.82
CA TYR A 49 -18.12 -12.67 6.26
C TYR A 49 -17.46 -13.76 7.09
N GLY A 50 -16.93 -13.36 8.23
CA GLY A 50 -16.31 -14.18 9.24
C GLY A 50 -15.16 -13.43 9.90
N THR A 51 -15.10 -13.47 11.23
CA THR A 51 -14.07 -12.78 12.00
C THR A 51 -12.84 -13.66 12.25
N GLY A 52 -13.00 -15.00 12.14
CA GLY A 52 -11.92 -15.97 12.34
C GLY A 52 -11.12 -15.71 13.62
N GLY A 53 -9.79 -15.77 13.52
CA GLY A 53 -8.87 -15.41 14.59
C GLY A 53 -8.60 -13.92 14.75
N ALA A 54 -9.14 -13.08 13.86
CA ALA A 54 -8.84 -11.65 13.84
C ALA A 54 -9.30 -10.92 15.10
N THR A 55 -10.44 -11.28 15.67
CA THR A 55 -10.93 -10.71 16.94
C THR A 55 -9.95 -10.94 18.09
N TRP A 56 -9.39 -12.13 18.18
CA TRP A 56 -8.35 -12.44 19.16
C TRP A 56 -7.07 -11.67 18.89
N ALA A 57 -6.62 -11.61 17.64
CA ALA A 57 -5.39 -10.91 17.25
C ALA A 57 -5.47 -9.41 17.50
N TRP A 58 -6.65 -8.80 17.29
CA TRP A 58 -6.89 -7.38 17.53
C TRP A 58 -7.28 -7.06 18.98
N GLY A 59 -7.58 -8.05 19.81
CA GLY A 59 -8.03 -7.86 21.19
C GLY A 59 -9.42 -7.22 21.30
N VAL A 60 -10.31 -7.46 20.33
CA VAL A 60 -11.63 -6.82 20.21
C VAL A 60 -12.74 -7.88 20.10
N ASN A 61 -13.99 -7.49 20.36
CA ASN A 61 -15.15 -8.35 20.08
C ASN A 61 -15.53 -8.32 18.58
N ALA A 62 -16.47 -9.19 18.19
CA ALA A 62 -16.88 -9.32 16.78
C ALA A 62 -17.48 -8.05 16.19
N ALA A 63 -18.34 -7.36 16.96
CA ALA A 63 -18.99 -6.12 16.51
C ALA A 63 -17.97 -4.98 16.31
N GLU A 64 -17.03 -4.85 17.23
CA GLU A 64 -15.93 -3.88 17.13
C GLU A 64 -15.01 -4.19 15.94
N TYR A 65 -14.66 -5.48 15.73
CA TYR A 65 -13.89 -5.90 14.59
C TYR A 65 -14.60 -5.56 13.27
N GLU A 66 -15.88 -5.90 13.15
CA GLU A 66 -16.68 -5.64 11.94
C GLU A 66 -16.70 -4.17 11.58
N ARG A 67 -16.90 -3.28 12.57
CA ARG A 67 -16.87 -1.83 12.39
C ARG A 67 -15.53 -1.31 11.88
N ARG A 68 -14.42 -1.88 12.37
CA ARG A 68 -13.04 -1.46 12.07
C ARG A 68 -12.41 -2.21 10.89
N ALA A 69 -12.96 -3.35 10.48
CA ALA A 69 -12.42 -4.18 9.40
C ALA A 69 -12.79 -3.64 8.00
N ASP A 70 -12.57 -2.35 7.79
CA ASP A 70 -12.72 -1.66 6.51
C ASP A 70 -11.46 -0.87 6.16
N VAL A 71 -11.29 -0.49 4.90
CA VAL A 71 -10.06 0.13 4.41
C VAL A 71 -10.03 1.63 4.67
N TRP A 72 -8.95 2.10 5.30
CA TRP A 72 -8.57 3.50 5.34
C TRP A 72 -7.86 3.88 4.01
N PRO A 73 -8.06 5.08 3.44
CA PRO A 73 -8.85 6.22 3.95
C PRO A 73 -10.31 6.23 3.49
N LEU A 74 -10.80 5.24 2.76
CA LEU A 74 -12.18 5.19 2.27
C LEU A 74 -13.19 5.20 3.43
N ASN A 75 -12.92 4.44 4.47
CA ASN A 75 -13.59 4.54 5.75
C ASN A 75 -12.62 5.16 6.77
N PRO A 76 -12.89 6.37 7.29
CA PRO A 76 -12.00 7.02 8.27
C PRO A 76 -11.83 6.23 9.58
N ASP A 77 -12.82 5.41 9.94
CA ASP A 77 -12.79 4.54 11.13
C ASP A 77 -12.23 3.14 10.84
N GLY A 78 -11.80 2.89 9.59
CA GLY A 78 -11.25 1.61 9.17
C GLY A 78 -9.78 1.46 9.56
N ASP A 79 -9.39 0.25 9.97
CA ASP A 79 -8.00 -0.09 10.34
C ASP A 79 -7.30 -0.98 9.31
N LEU A 80 -7.95 -1.31 8.20
CA LEU A 80 -7.30 -2.05 7.13
C LEU A 80 -6.59 -1.11 6.15
N PHE A 81 -5.41 -1.52 5.68
CA PHE A 81 -4.58 -0.71 4.81
C PHE A 81 -4.24 -1.46 3.51
N ALA A 82 -4.82 -0.98 2.40
CA ALA A 82 -4.55 -1.53 1.07
C ALA A 82 -3.36 -0.83 0.42
N ILE A 83 -2.30 -1.58 0.15
CA ILE A 83 -1.08 -1.09 -0.51
C ILE A 83 -1.02 -1.76 -1.88
N VAL A 84 -0.92 -1.00 -2.95
CA VAL A 84 -0.76 -1.53 -4.30
C VAL A 84 0.67 -1.36 -4.79
N MET A 85 1.27 -2.45 -5.31
CA MET A 85 2.65 -2.44 -5.79
C MET A 85 2.70 -2.16 -7.28
N ILE A 86 3.44 -1.12 -7.65
CA ILE A 86 3.73 -0.73 -9.03
C ILE A 86 5.10 -1.30 -9.41
N GLU A 87 5.14 -2.21 -10.36
CA GLU A 87 6.37 -2.92 -10.74
C GLU A 87 6.47 -3.22 -12.24
N SER A 88 5.67 -2.52 -13.05
CA SER A 88 5.67 -2.65 -14.51
C SER A 88 5.56 -1.31 -15.23
N VAL A 89 5.92 -1.31 -16.52
CA VAL A 89 5.70 -0.16 -17.42
C VAL A 89 4.21 0.14 -17.57
N GLU A 90 3.36 -0.89 -17.57
CA GLU A 90 1.92 -0.71 -17.66
C GLU A 90 1.36 -0.05 -16.40
N GLY A 91 1.79 -0.50 -15.20
CA GLY A 91 1.44 0.15 -13.94
C GLY A 91 1.89 1.61 -13.88
N LEU A 92 3.09 1.92 -14.40
CA LEU A 92 3.57 3.31 -14.50
C LEU A 92 2.68 4.19 -15.40
N LYS A 93 2.21 3.67 -16.52
CA LYS A 93 1.29 4.41 -17.42
C LYS A 93 -0.05 4.70 -16.77
N ASN A 94 -0.51 3.83 -15.89
CA ASN A 94 -1.83 3.90 -15.26
C ASN A 94 -1.80 4.49 -13.83
N LEU A 95 -0.67 5.07 -13.39
CA LEU A 95 -0.46 5.54 -12.01
C LEU A 95 -1.59 6.43 -11.47
N ASP A 96 -1.99 7.44 -12.24
CA ASP A 96 -3.05 8.36 -11.82
C ASP A 96 -4.39 7.64 -11.64
N ALA A 97 -4.72 6.72 -12.54
CA ALA A 97 -5.96 5.96 -12.46
C ALA A 97 -5.96 4.97 -11.28
N ILE A 98 -4.81 4.38 -10.97
CA ILE A 98 -4.62 3.48 -9.83
C ILE A 98 -4.65 4.28 -8.51
N ALA A 99 -3.90 5.38 -8.41
CA ALA A 99 -3.82 6.21 -7.22
C ALA A 99 -5.16 6.89 -6.87
N ALA A 100 -6.00 7.16 -7.88
CA ALA A 100 -7.32 7.74 -7.70
C ALA A 100 -8.38 6.75 -7.18
N VAL A 101 -8.07 5.45 -7.05
CA VAL A 101 -9.05 4.46 -6.57
C VAL A 101 -9.33 4.68 -5.08
N PRO A 102 -10.58 4.94 -4.68
CA PRO A 102 -10.92 5.10 -3.27
C PRO A 102 -10.57 3.85 -2.46
N GLY A 103 -9.87 4.03 -1.36
CA GLY A 103 -9.41 2.93 -0.50
C GLY A 103 -8.02 2.40 -0.79
N VAL A 104 -7.35 2.86 -1.85
CA VAL A 104 -5.90 2.69 -1.98
C VAL A 104 -5.24 3.58 -0.94
N GLY A 105 -4.57 2.96 0.04
CA GLY A 105 -3.89 3.68 1.13
C GLY A 105 -2.47 4.08 0.77
N ALA A 106 -1.78 3.26 -0.01
CA ALA A 106 -0.43 3.56 -0.48
C ALA A 106 -0.12 2.96 -1.85
N LEU A 107 0.77 3.63 -2.60
CA LEU A 107 1.50 3.02 -3.70
C LEU A 107 2.85 2.54 -3.17
N PHE A 108 3.26 1.34 -3.54
CA PHE A 108 4.53 0.74 -3.12
C PHE A 108 5.42 0.44 -4.32
N LEU A 109 6.67 0.86 -4.23
CA LEU A 109 7.74 0.40 -5.10
C LEU A 109 8.62 -0.59 -4.36
N GLY A 110 8.70 -1.82 -4.85
CA GLY A 110 9.63 -2.82 -4.36
C GLY A 110 11.09 -2.40 -4.56
N ALA A 111 12.00 -3.38 -4.60
CA ALA A 111 13.44 -3.13 -4.82
C ALA A 111 13.77 -2.70 -6.26
N GLY A 112 12.79 -2.55 -7.12
CA GLY A 112 12.96 -2.16 -8.51
C GLY A 112 13.42 -3.28 -9.45
N SER A 113 13.52 -4.52 -8.99
CA SER A 113 13.94 -5.66 -9.83
C SER A 113 12.94 -5.96 -10.94
N ASP A 114 11.67 -6.10 -10.61
CA ASP A 114 10.61 -6.40 -11.58
C ASP A 114 10.36 -5.20 -12.49
N LEU A 115 10.32 -3.99 -11.92
CA LEU A 115 10.22 -2.76 -12.68
C LEU A 115 11.38 -2.61 -13.68
N SER A 116 12.64 -2.87 -13.26
CA SER A 116 13.80 -2.80 -14.16
C SER A 116 13.71 -3.81 -15.29
N ARG A 117 13.22 -5.03 -15.01
CA ARG A 117 12.94 -6.03 -16.03
C ARG A 117 11.86 -5.58 -17.01
N SER A 118 10.79 -5.00 -16.50
CA SER A 118 9.70 -4.44 -17.32
C SER A 118 10.17 -3.28 -18.19
N LEU A 119 11.08 -2.44 -17.68
CA LEU A 119 11.72 -1.36 -18.44
C LEU A 119 12.81 -1.85 -19.42
N GLY A 120 13.24 -3.11 -19.33
CA GLY A 120 14.32 -3.65 -20.15
C GLY A 120 15.71 -3.13 -19.78
N VAL A 121 15.90 -2.68 -18.53
CA VAL A 121 17.15 -2.10 -18.03
C VAL A 121 17.66 -2.86 -16.80
N ARG A 122 18.87 -2.55 -16.34
CA ARG A 122 19.40 -3.07 -15.08
C ARG A 122 18.82 -2.30 -13.88
N PRO A 123 18.71 -2.90 -12.67
CA PRO A 123 18.40 -2.16 -11.44
C PRO A 123 19.41 -1.01 -11.20
N ASN A 124 18.97 0.02 -10.48
CA ASN A 124 19.78 1.19 -10.11
C ASN A 124 20.27 2.07 -11.28
N THR A 125 19.56 2.05 -12.40
CA THR A 125 19.80 2.97 -13.50
C THR A 125 19.01 4.27 -13.36
N PRO A 126 19.39 5.35 -14.07
CA PRO A 126 18.63 6.60 -14.06
C PRO A 126 17.17 6.43 -14.47
N GLU A 127 16.87 5.51 -15.38
CA GLU A 127 15.50 5.21 -15.84
C GLU A 127 14.64 4.63 -14.70
N VAL A 128 15.22 3.73 -13.89
CA VAL A 128 14.53 3.17 -12.70
C VAL A 128 14.30 4.27 -11.67
N GLU A 129 15.29 5.13 -11.43
CA GLU A 129 15.14 6.26 -10.51
C GLU A 129 14.08 7.26 -11.00
N ALA A 130 14.02 7.53 -12.31
CA ALA A 130 12.99 8.38 -12.89
C ALA A 130 11.57 7.80 -12.66
N ALA A 131 11.41 6.48 -12.80
CA ALA A 131 10.15 5.81 -12.50
C ALA A 131 9.79 5.91 -11.00
N PHE A 132 10.77 5.85 -10.09
CA PHE A 132 10.55 6.07 -8.66
C PHE A 132 10.01 7.48 -8.38
N GLN A 133 10.60 8.50 -8.99
CA GLN A 133 10.15 9.88 -8.86
C GLN A 133 8.76 10.10 -9.49
N GLN A 134 8.43 9.39 -10.56
CA GLN A 134 7.09 9.41 -11.16
C GLN A 134 6.04 8.89 -10.17
N VAL A 135 6.30 7.75 -9.50
CA VAL A 135 5.39 7.21 -8.49
C VAL A 135 5.25 8.15 -7.29
N LEU A 136 6.37 8.73 -6.81
CA LEU A 136 6.34 9.70 -5.71
C LEU A 136 5.49 10.94 -6.07
N SER A 137 5.59 11.41 -7.31
CA SER A 137 4.77 12.51 -7.82
C SER A 137 3.28 12.17 -7.82
N ALA A 138 2.91 10.98 -8.30
CA ALA A 138 1.54 10.50 -8.30
C ALA A 138 0.98 10.39 -6.88
N CYS A 139 1.74 9.83 -5.93
CA CYS A 139 1.33 9.77 -4.53
C CYS A 139 1.00 11.17 -3.97
N LYS A 140 1.89 12.15 -4.22
CA LYS A 140 1.70 13.53 -3.74
C LYS A 140 0.45 14.17 -4.34
N SER A 141 0.23 13.99 -5.66
CA SER A 141 -0.92 14.53 -6.38
C SER A 141 -2.24 13.98 -5.88
N HIS A 142 -2.27 12.68 -5.59
CA HIS A 142 -3.48 11.98 -5.13
C HIS A 142 -3.61 11.90 -3.61
N LYS A 143 -2.63 12.44 -2.84
CA LYS A 143 -2.60 12.43 -1.37
C LYS A 143 -2.70 11.01 -0.78
N VAL A 144 -2.11 10.03 -1.45
CA VAL A 144 -1.93 8.67 -0.94
C VAL A 144 -0.52 8.51 -0.40
N ALA A 145 -0.31 7.58 0.53
CA ALA A 145 1.02 7.33 1.05
C ALA A 145 1.94 6.72 -0.03
N CYS A 146 3.21 7.05 0.04
CA CYS A 146 4.24 6.46 -0.83
C CYS A 146 5.12 5.52 -0.03
N ALA A 147 5.27 4.28 -0.52
CA ALA A 147 6.12 3.26 0.08
C ALA A 147 7.23 2.84 -0.89
N ILE A 148 8.45 2.64 -0.38
CA ILE A 148 9.61 2.24 -1.16
C ILE A 148 10.51 1.28 -0.39
N THR A 149 11.27 0.44 -1.11
CA THR A 149 12.38 -0.31 -0.53
C THR A 149 13.68 0.47 -0.71
N ALA A 150 14.42 0.69 0.40
CA ALA A 150 15.73 1.33 0.41
C ALA A 150 16.82 0.32 0.77
N GLY A 151 17.98 0.39 0.08
CA GLY A 151 19.05 -0.59 0.21
C GLY A 151 20.10 -0.25 1.28
N SER A 152 20.25 1.01 1.68
CA SER A 152 21.28 1.49 2.60
C SER A 152 20.77 2.63 3.49
N GLY A 153 21.51 2.97 4.56
CA GLY A 153 21.16 4.08 5.43
C GLY A 153 21.17 5.44 4.72
N THR A 154 22.08 5.66 3.78
CA THR A 154 22.10 6.87 2.96
C THR A 154 20.90 6.94 2.04
N ASP A 155 20.47 5.80 1.48
CA ASP A 155 19.26 5.71 0.66
C ASP A 155 18.01 5.96 1.52
N VAL A 156 17.91 5.35 2.72
CA VAL A 156 16.83 5.63 3.68
C VAL A 156 16.70 7.13 3.96
N ALA A 157 17.81 7.79 4.35
CA ALA A 157 17.81 9.21 4.64
C ALA A 157 17.41 10.06 3.43
N ARG A 158 17.87 9.68 2.22
CA ARG A 158 17.47 10.32 0.97
C ARG A 158 15.96 10.20 0.73
N ARG A 159 15.40 8.99 0.82
CA ARG A 159 13.98 8.74 0.57
C ARG A 159 13.08 9.48 1.55
N VAL A 160 13.45 9.56 2.83
CA VAL A 160 12.72 10.39 3.81
C VAL A 160 12.71 11.88 3.38
N LYS A 161 13.86 12.43 2.99
CA LYS A 161 13.95 13.83 2.53
C LYS A 161 13.16 14.10 1.24
N GLU A 162 13.04 13.12 0.36
CA GLU A 162 12.20 13.20 -0.85
C GLU A 162 10.70 13.20 -0.52
N GLY A 163 10.30 12.68 0.65
CA GLY A 163 8.91 12.64 1.13
C GLY A 163 8.23 11.28 0.99
N TRP A 164 9.00 10.19 0.89
CA TRP A 164 8.46 8.85 1.02
C TRP A 164 8.00 8.60 2.47
N ASN A 165 6.78 8.10 2.65
CA ASN A 165 6.14 7.96 3.96
C ASN A 165 6.44 6.61 4.63
N ILE A 166 6.61 5.55 3.83
CA ILE A 166 6.84 4.19 4.29
C ILE A 166 8.12 3.68 3.63
N ILE A 167 9.11 3.31 4.43
CA ILE A 167 10.38 2.80 3.92
C ILE A 167 10.63 1.40 4.47
N ARG A 168 10.68 0.42 3.57
CA ARG A 168 11.11 -0.94 3.89
C ARG A 168 12.62 -1.03 3.71
N SER A 169 13.34 -1.48 4.75
CA SER A 169 14.78 -1.70 4.69
C SER A 169 15.23 -2.71 5.75
N THR A 170 16.54 -2.96 5.84
CA THR A 170 17.12 -3.73 6.95
C THR A 170 17.22 -2.87 8.21
N VAL A 171 17.20 -3.51 9.38
CA VAL A 171 17.33 -2.79 10.66
C VAL A 171 18.60 -1.93 10.71
N PRO A 172 19.81 -2.41 10.31
CA PRO A 172 21.01 -1.57 10.29
C PRO A 172 20.88 -0.35 9.37
N ALA A 173 20.25 -0.50 8.18
CA ALA A 173 20.06 0.62 7.26
C ALA A 173 19.07 1.65 7.82
N ILE A 174 17.98 1.22 8.46
CA ILE A 174 17.04 2.13 9.13
C ILE A 174 17.75 2.89 10.25
N THR A 175 18.49 2.20 11.12
CA THR A 175 19.25 2.82 12.23
C THR A 175 20.24 3.87 11.70
N GLN A 176 21.03 3.52 10.68
CA GLN A 176 21.96 4.46 10.06
C GLN A 176 21.23 5.65 9.41
N GLY A 177 20.11 5.38 8.71
CA GLY A 177 19.31 6.42 8.08
C GLY A 177 18.77 7.44 9.08
N ARG A 178 18.25 6.97 10.22
CA ARG A 178 17.77 7.83 11.31
C ARG A 178 18.90 8.70 11.87
N GLN A 179 20.09 8.13 12.11
CA GLN A 179 21.26 8.89 12.57
C GLN A 179 21.62 10.00 11.57
N LEU A 180 21.61 9.72 10.25
CA LEU A 180 21.89 10.70 9.21
C LEU A 180 20.83 11.82 9.12
N LEU A 181 19.62 11.55 9.64
CA LEU A 181 18.53 12.54 9.73
C LEU A 181 18.56 13.33 11.05
N GLY A 182 19.46 12.99 11.98
CA GLY A 182 19.51 13.58 13.32
C GLY A 182 18.44 13.07 14.28
N GLU A 183 17.80 11.95 13.96
CA GLU A 183 16.83 11.29 14.84
C GLU A 183 17.55 10.34 15.83
N LYS A 184 17.11 10.34 17.10
CA LYS A 184 17.61 9.44 18.15
C LYS A 184 16.91 8.09 18.15
#